data_2a6c934390db80c146024d47d3a91b75
#
_entry.id   2a6c934390db80c146024d47d3a91b75
#
_cell.length_a   1.000
_cell.length_b   1.000
_cell.length_c   1.000
_cell.angle_alpha   90.00
_cell.angle_beta   90.00
_cell.angle_gamma   90.00
#
_symmetry.space_group_name_H-M   'P 1'
#
loop_
_entity.id
_entity.type
_entity.pdbx_description
1 polymer ?
#
loop_
_entity_poly.entity_id
_entity_poly.type
_entity_poly.pdbx_seq_one_letter_code
_entity_poly.pdbx_strand_id
1 'polypeptide(L)'
;FPKTHYVTPKDTVTNCIPDIKDELKTRLNFLRDSNKLVEAQRLEERTNYDIEMMRELGYCQGIENYSRYLSGRKPGESPPCLFDYIPKDAIVFIDESHVSVPQIGAMYKGDRSRKETLVEYGFRLPSALDNRPLKFEEWEMLAPQRIYVSATPSKYENEKQDNLVELLVRPTGLTDPEVEIRPASTQIDDVIGECNERVAMKERVLVTTLTKRMAEDLTDYLNENNISARY
;
A
#
# COMPACT_ATOMS: atom_id res chain seq x y z
N PHE A 1 14.23 4.21 -15.46
CA PHE A 1 12.76 4.28 -15.31
C PHE A 1 12.35 5.73 -15.20
N PRO A 2 11.25 6.16 -15.86
CA PRO A 2 10.75 7.52 -15.71
C PRO A 2 10.30 7.77 -14.29
N LYS A 3 10.45 9.00 -13.81
CA LYS A 3 10.08 9.42 -12.45
C LYS A 3 8.56 9.31 -12.19
N THR A 4 7.75 9.34 -13.23
CA THR A 4 6.30 9.22 -13.17
C THR A 4 5.82 8.10 -14.08
N HIS A 5 4.82 7.33 -13.66
CA HIS A 5 4.22 6.26 -14.45
C HIS A 5 3.41 6.76 -15.66
N TYR A 6 3.10 8.05 -15.71
CA TYR A 6 2.26 8.66 -16.72
C TYR A 6 3.08 9.54 -17.66
N VAL A 7 3.94 8.89 -18.47
CA VAL A 7 4.52 9.52 -19.65
C VAL A 7 3.53 9.30 -20.81
N THR A 8 2.41 9.97 -20.73
CA THR A 8 1.36 9.86 -21.75
C THR A 8 1.54 10.98 -22.76
N PRO A 9 1.46 10.70 -24.09
CA PRO A 9 1.51 11.74 -25.10
C PRO A 9 0.45 12.82 -24.84
N LYS A 10 0.80 14.09 -25.12
CA LYS A 10 -0.08 15.23 -24.88
C LYS A 10 -1.43 15.06 -25.60
N ASP A 11 -1.42 14.48 -26.80
CA ASP A 11 -2.64 14.22 -27.57
C ASP A 11 -3.57 13.24 -26.83
N THR A 12 -3.04 12.20 -26.20
CA THR A 12 -3.85 11.25 -25.40
C THR A 12 -4.51 11.95 -24.23
N VAL A 13 -3.76 12.82 -23.53
CA VAL A 13 -4.30 13.61 -22.42
C VAL A 13 -5.40 14.55 -22.91
N THR A 14 -5.21 15.20 -24.05
CA THR A 14 -6.20 16.11 -24.62
C THR A 14 -7.44 15.38 -25.09
N ASN A 15 -7.27 14.21 -25.72
CA ASN A 15 -8.38 13.43 -26.28
C ASN A 15 -9.29 12.79 -25.21
N CYS A 16 -8.80 12.56 -23.99
CA CYS A 16 -9.65 12.02 -22.92
C CYS A 16 -10.47 13.07 -22.16
N ILE A 17 -10.22 14.36 -22.35
CA ILE A 17 -10.94 15.45 -21.66
C ILE A 17 -12.46 15.47 -21.94
N PRO A 18 -12.96 15.23 -23.15
CA PRO A 18 -14.39 15.14 -23.40
C PRO A 18 -15.07 14.08 -22.53
N ASP A 19 -14.51 12.88 -22.45
CA ASP A 19 -15.07 11.77 -21.68
C ASP A 19 -15.09 12.08 -20.17
N ILE A 20 -14.04 12.73 -19.66
CA ILE A 20 -13.98 13.20 -18.27
C ILE A 20 -15.10 14.23 -18.01
N LYS A 21 -15.35 15.14 -18.93
CA LYS A 21 -16.43 16.14 -18.81
C LYS A 21 -17.80 15.52 -18.83
N ASP A 22 -18.01 14.50 -19.65
CA ASP A 22 -19.29 13.80 -19.73
C ASP A 22 -19.57 13.02 -18.43
N GLU A 23 -18.56 12.37 -17.86
CA GLU A 23 -18.68 11.75 -16.54
C GLU A 23 -18.95 12.80 -15.46
N LEU A 24 -18.24 13.93 -15.47
CA LEU A 24 -18.45 15.02 -14.52
C LEU A 24 -19.91 15.51 -14.58
N LYS A 25 -20.40 15.81 -15.77
CA LYS A 25 -21.78 16.27 -15.98
C LYS A 25 -22.79 15.27 -15.41
N THR A 26 -22.61 14.00 -15.71
CA THR A 26 -23.48 12.92 -15.20
C THR A 26 -23.45 12.85 -13.68
N ARG A 27 -22.27 12.92 -13.08
CA ARG A 27 -22.11 12.86 -11.63
C ARG A 27 -22.64 14.09 -10.92
N LEU A 28 -22.48 15.27 -11.49
CA LEU A 28 -23.03 16.52 -10.94
C LEU A 28 -24.56 16.50 -10.91
N ASN A 29 -25.21 16.02 -11.97
CA ASN A 29 -26.68 15.86 -11.99
C ASN A 29 -27.12 14.92 -10.86
N PHE A 30 -26.48 13.75 -10.71
CA PHE A 30 -26.77 12.82 -9.64
C PHE A 30 -26.62 13.44 -8.23
N LEU A 31 -25.54 14.20 -7.99
CA LEU A 31 -25.30 14.84 -6.70
C LEU A 31 -26.32 15.94 -6.41
N ARG A 32 -26.69 16.74 -7.41
CA ARG A 32 -27.70 17.80 -7.27
C ARG A 32 -29.09 17.22 -7.03
N ASP A 33 -29.48 16.19 -7.75
CA ASP A 33 -30.76 15.47 -7.56
C ASP A 33 -30.83 14.80 -6.18
N SER A 34 -29.68 14.40 -5.63
CA SER A 34 -29.56 13.86 -4.28
C SER A 34 -29.41 14.93 -3.19
N ASN A 35 -29.55 16.22 -3.52
CA ASN A 35 -29.38 17.36 -2.62
C ASN A 35 -27.98 17.47 -1.96
N LYS A 36 -26.95 16.88 -2.59
CA LYS A 36 -25.53 16.95 -2.18
C LYS A 36 -24.82 18.12 -2.87
N LEU A 37 -25.23 19.36 -2.55
CA LEU A 37 -24.80 20.56 -3.27
C LEU A 37 -23.34 20.91 -3.02
N VAL A 38 -22.84 20.70 -1.80
CA VAL A 38 -21.43 20.96 -1.42
C VAL A 38 -20.50 19.99 -2.13
N GLU A 39 -20.89 18.73 -2.19
CA GLU A 39 -20.13 17.69 -2.91
C GLU A 39 -20.11 17.97 -4.41
N ALA A 40 -21.22 18.41 -4.97
CA ALA A 40 -21.32 18.79 -6.39
C ALA A 40 -20.38 19.98 -6.70
N GLN A 41 -20.42 21.05 -5.92
CA GLN A 41 -19.55 22.22 -6.11
C GLN A 41 -18.08 21.82 -6.01
N ARG A 42 -17.70 21.10 -4.98
CA ARG A 42 -16.32 20.63 -4.77
C ARG A 42 -15.80 19.80 -5.94
N LEU A 43 -16.61 18.86 -6.42
CA LEU A 43 -16.27 18.01 -7.54
C LEU A 43 -16.11 18.81 -8.84
N GLU A 44 -17.02 19.75 -9.08
CA GLU A 44 -17.02 20.62 -10.26
C GLU A 44 -15.75 21.50 -10.31
N GLU A 45 -15.47 22.21 -9.23
CA GLU A 45 -14.29 23.07 -9.11
C GLU A 45 -12.98 22.26 -9.27
N ARG A 46 -12.85 21.15 -8.56
CA ARG A 46 -11.67 20.31 -8.62
C ARG A 46 -11.43 19.73 -10.00
N THR A 47 -12.47 19.15 -10.61
CA THR A 47 -12.31 18.49 -11.91
C THR A 47 -12.04 19.49 -13.02
N ASN A 48 -12.69 20.67 -13.01
CA ASN A 48 -12.41 21.72 -13.98
C ASN A 48 -10.98 22.26 -13.85
N TYR A 49 -10.49 22.45 -12.63
CA TYR A 49 -9.10 22.82 -12.38
C TYR A 49 -8.11 21.76 -12.91
N ASP A 50 -8.37 20.48 -12.62
CA ASP A 50 -7.52 19.38 -13.11
C ASP A 50 -7.51 19.32 -14.66
N ILE A 51 -8.66 19.56 -15.31
CA ILE A 51 -8.78 19.64 -16.78
C ILE A 51 -7.96 20.79 -17.34
N GLU A 52 -7.99 21.96 -16.72
CA GLU A 52 -7.22 23.13 -17.16
C GLU A 52 -5.72 22.84 -17.05
N MET A 53 -5.27 22.28 -15.93
CA MET A 53 -3.88 21.87 -15.74
C MET A 53 -3.44 20.82 -16.76
N MET A 54 -4.29 19.84 -17.07
CA MET A 54 -4.00 18.84 -18.11
C MET A 54 -3.86 19.46 -19.50
N ARG A 55 -4.66 20.49 -19.84
CA ARG A 55 -4.58 21.20 -21.12
C ARG A 55 -3.30 22.02 -21.25
N GLU A 56 -3.01 22.83 -20.23
CA GLU A 56 -1.90 23.78 -20.27
C GLU A 56 -0.56 23.08 -20.06
N LEU A 57 -0.45 22.23 -19.03
CA LEU A 57 0.78 21.61 -18.62
C LEU A 57 0.94 20.14 -19.06
N GLY A 58 -0.12 19.51 -19.58
CA GLY A 58 -0.13 18.08 -19.87
C GLY A 58 -0.16 17.20 -18.63
N TYR A 59 -0.38 17.77 -17.45
CA TYR A 59 -0.33 17.09 -16.16
C TYR A 59 -1.19 17.81 -15.11
N CYS A 60 -1.77 17.05 -14.16
CA CYS A 60 -2.37 17.60 -12.95
C CYS A 60 -1.98 16.75 -11.73
N GLN A 61 -2.09 17.34 -10.54
CA GLN A 61 -1.84 16.61 -9.30
C GLN A 61 -2.94 15.56 -9.07
N GLY A 62 -2.58 14.29 -8.99
CA GLY A 62 -3.52 13.18 -8.88
C GLY A 62 -4.04 12.71 -10.23
N ILE A 63 -3.27 12.92 -11.31
CA ILE A 63 -3.62 12.50 -12.68
C ILE A 63 -3.96 10.99 -12.76
N GLU A 64 -3.44 10.18 -11.84
CA GLU A 64 -3.75 8.76 -11.73
C GLU A 64 -5.25 8.49 -11.47
N ASN A 65 -5.99 9.46 -10.95
CA ASN A 65 -7.43 9.31 -10.76
C ASN A 65 -8.22 9.30 -12.08
N TYR A 66 -7.57 9.71 -13.17
CA TYR A 66 -8.09 9.68 -14.54
C TYR A 66 -7.52 8.50 -15.35
N SER A 67 -6.87 7.53 -14.71
CA SER A 67 -6.17 6.41 -15.36
C SER A 67 -7.04 5.60 -16.32
N ARG A 68 -8.33 5.42 -16.04
CA ARG A 68 -9.28 4.77 -16.95
C ARG A 68 -9.24 5.40 -18.34
N TYR A 69 -9.36 6.73 -18.40
CA TYR A 69 -9.39 7.48 -19.63
C TYR A 69 -8.03 7.54 -20.32
N LEU A 70 -6.97 7.74 -19.53
CA LEU A 70 -5.60 7.83 -20.04
C LEU A 70 -5.08 6.50 -20.60
N SER A 71 -5.53 5.38 -20.05
CA SER A 71 -5.11 4.03 -20.49
C SER A 71 -6.07 3.38 -21.49
N GLY A 72 -7.25 3.99 -21.73
CA GLY A 72 -8.27 3.42 -22.59
C GLY A 72 -8.90 2.12 -22.04
N ARG A 73 -8.76 1.85 -20.75
CA ARG A 73 -9.36 0.69 -20.08
C ARG A 73 -10.86 0.85 -19.91
N LYS A 74 -11.57 -0.27 -19.89
CA LYS A 74 -13.02 -0.28 -19.66
C LYS A 74 -13.36 -0.03 -18.19
N PRO A 75 -14.58 0.44 -17.89
CA PRO A 75 -15.04 0.56 -16.51
C PRO A 75 -14.89 -0.76 -15.73
N GLY A 76 -14.30 -0.69 -14.52
CA GLY A 76 -14.06 -1.83 -13.65
C GLY A 76 -12.75 -2.57 -13.89
N GLU A 77 -12.04 -2.34 -15.00
CA GLU A 77 -10.71 -2.89 -15.24
C GLU A 77 -9.67 -2.19 -14.35
N SER A 78 -8.62 -2.94 -13.95
CA SER A 78 -7.47 -2.35 -13.26
C SER A 78 -6.63 -1.51 -14.24
N PRO A 79 -5.90 -0.48 -13.76
CA PRO A 79 -4.93 0.21 -14.59
C PRO A 79 -3.80 -0.73 -15.00
N PRO A 80 -3.00 -0.36 -16.02
CA PRO A 80 -1.80 -1.10 -16.36
C PRO A 80 -0.90 -1.27 -15.13
N CYS A 81 -0.42 -2.47 -14.93
CA CYS A 81 0.44 -2.85 -13.79
C CYS A 81 1.73 -3.52 -14.28
N LEU A 82 2.62 -3.86 -13.36
CA LEU A 82 3.90 -4.48 -13.69
C LEU A 82 3.74 -5.72 -14.59
N PHE A 83 2.69 -6.53 -14.38
CA PHE A 83 2.44 -7.75 -15.15
C PHE A 83 2.06 -7.51 -16.61
N ASP A 84 1.60 -6.29 -16.96
CA ASP A 84 1.37 -5.91 -18.37
C ASP A 84 2.69 -5.70 -19.15
N TYR A 85 3.83 -5.53 -18.45
CA TYR A 85 5.13 -5.18 -19.04
C TYR A 85 6.16 -6.30 -18.97
N ILE A 86 5.95 -7.32 -18.14
CA ILE A 86 6.88 -8.45 -18.04
C ILE A 86 6.51 -9.57 -19.01
N PRO A 87 7.48 -10.36 -19.52
CA PRO A 87 7.21 -11.51 -20.36
C PRO A 87 6.32 -12.54 -19.69
N LYS A 88 5.52 -13.25 -20.46
CA LYS A 88 4.62 -14.28 -19.93
C LYS A 88 5.35 -15.48 -19.33
N ASP A 89 6.58 -15.72 -19.74
CA ASP A 89 7.49 -16.75 -19.24
C ASP A 89 8.43 -16.28 -18.14
N ALA A 90 8.21 -15.08 -17.63
CA ALA A 90 8.98 -14.54 -16.51
C ALA A 90 8.80 -15.37 -15.24
N ILE A 91 9.82 -15.39 -14.39
CA ILE A 91 9.75 -15.97 -13.05
C ILE A 91 9.63 -14.83 -12.04
N VAL A 92 8.64 -14.93 -11.18
CA VAL A 92 8.39 -13.96 -10.11
C VAL A 92 8.85 -14.56 -8.78
N PHE A 93 9.85 -13.94 -8.17
CA PHE A 93 10.28 -14.28 -6.81
C PHE A 93 9.49 -13.42 -5.82
N ILE A 94 8.84 -14.06 -4.86
CA ILE A 94 8.07 -13.40 -3.81
C ILE A 94 8.81 -13.62 -2.50
N ASP A 95 9.59 -12.61 -2.13
CA ASP A 95 10.36 -12.62 -0.89
C ASP A 95 9.46 -12.36 0.32
N GLU A 96 9.79 -13.00 1.44
CA GLU A 96 8.98 -12.99 2.65
C GLU A 96 7.49 -13.25 2.35
N SER A 97 7.24 -14.30 1.57
CA SER A 97 5.92 -14.57 0.97
C SER A 97 4.81 -14.69 2.01
N HIS A 98 5.11 -15.22 3.20
CA HIS A 98 4.17 -15.31 4.32
C HIS A 98 3.60 -13.95 4.77
N VAL A 99 4.29 -12.84 4.46
CA VAL A 99 3.84 -11.46 4.70
C VAL A 99 3.36 -10.81 3.41
N SER A 100 4.12 -10.97 2.31
CA SER A 100 3.87 -10.30 1.04
C SER A 100 2.54 -10.74 0.40
N VAL A 101 2.22 -12.03 0.43
CA VAL A 101 0.98 -12.56 -0.17
C VAL A 101 -0.28 -12.03 0.55
N PRO A 102 -0.39 -12.07 1.89
CA PRO A 102 -1.50 -11.43 2.60
C PRO A 102 -1.61 -9.93 2.35
N GLN A 103 -0.49 -9.21 2.21
CA GLN A 103 -0.50 -7.78 1.88
C GLN A 103 -1.11 -7.53 0.49
N ILE A 104 -0.74 -8.32 -0.51
CA ILE A 104 -1.35 -8.24 -1.86
C ILE A 104 -2.86 -8.43 -1.76
N GLY A 105 -3.32 -9.41 -0.98
CA GLY A 105 -4.75 -9.67 -0.76
C GLY A 105 -5.49 -8.52 -0.08
N ALA A 106 -4.83 -7.78 0.81
CA ALA A 106 -5.44 -6.68 1.56
C ALA A 106 -5.49 -5.36 0.79
N MET A 107 -4.59 -5.14 -0.19
CA MET A 107 -4.43 -3.86 -0.90
C MET A 107 -5.73 -3.36 -1.55
N TYR A 108 -6.43 -4.23 -2.26
CA TYR A 108 -7.66 -3.84 -2.98
C TYR A 108 -8.74 -3.33 -2.04
N LYS A 109 -9.01 -4.04 -0.94
CA LYS A 109 -10.08 -3.68 0.00
C LYS A 109 -9.80 -2.35 0.69
N GLY A 110 -8.56 -2.13 1.11
CA GLY A 110 -8.15 -0.88 1.76
C GLY A 110 -8.23 0.34 0.82
N ASP A 111 -7.74 0.20 -0.42
CA ASP A 111 -7.82 1.25 -1.44
C ASP A 111 -9.28 1.55 -1.82
N ARG A 112 -10.08 0.52 -2.00
CA ARG A 112 -11.50 0.64 -2.37
C ARG A 112 -12.30 1.41 -1.32
N SER A 113 -12.19 1.05 -0.06
CA SER A 113 -12.89 1.72 1.05
C SER A 113 -12.56 3.21 1.11
N ARG A 114 -11.26 3.55 1.02
CA ARG A 114 -10.82 4.95 1.01
C ARG A 114 -11.39 5.72 -0.18
N LYS A 115 -11.35 5.15 -1.39
CA LYS A 115 -11.80 5.82 -2.61
C LYS A 115 -13.31 5.96 -2.68
N GLU A 116 -14.08 5.00 -2.18
CA GLU A 116 -15.53 5.14 -2.07
C GLU A 116 -15.92 6.37 -1.26
N THR A 117 -15.27 6.58 -0.13
CA THR A 117 -15.45 7.81 0.68
C THR A 117 -15.11 9.06 -0.13
N LEU A 118 -13.98 9.09 -0.85
CA LEU A 118 -13.60 10.25 -1.67
C LEU A 118 -14.58 10.55 -2.79
N VAL A 119 -15.15 9.53 -3.42
CA VAL A 119 -16.17 9.67 -4.49
C VAL A 119 -17.51 10.09 -3.90
N GLU A 120 -17.90 9.53 -2.77
CA GLU A 120 -19.17 9.86 -2.10
C GLU A 120 -19.21 11.33 -1.71
N TYR A 121 -18.13 11.86 -1.15
CA TYR A 121 -18.04 13.25 -0.68
C TYR A 121 -17.55 14.25 -1.75
N GLY A 122 -17.55 13.88 -3.02
CA GLY A 122 -17.26 14.79 -4.14
C GLY A 122 -15.79 15.20 -4.28
N PHE A 123 -14.85 14.45 -3.73
CA PHE A 123 -13.43 14.71 -3.92
C PHE A 123 -12.84 14.08 -5.19
N ARG A 124 -13.51 13.07 -5.76
CA ARG A 124 -13.09 12.36 -6.97
C ARG A 124 -14.30 11.94 -7.81
N LEU A 125 -14.06 11.80 -9.13
CA LEU A 125 -15.04 11.18 -10.02
C LEU A 125 -15.18 9.67 -9.73
N PRO A 126 -16.31 9.06 -10.04
CA PRO A 126 -16.52 7.61 -9.92
C PRO A 126 -15.45 6.77 -10.64
N SER A 127 -14.93 7.23 -11.78
CA SER A 127 -13.86 6.58 -12.53
C SER A 127 -12.55 6.41 -11.73
N ALA A 128 -12.32 7.23 -10.72
CA ALA A 128 -11.16 7.10 -9.83
C ALA A 128 -11.14 5.76 -9.06
N LEU A 129 -12.29 5.09 -8.94
CA LEU A 129 -12.39 3.74 -8.36
C LEU A 129 -11.67 2.68 -9.20
N ASP A 130 -11.44 2.94 -10.48
CA ASP A 130 -10.74 2.01 -11.37
C ASP A 130 -9.21 2.17 -11.33
N ASN A 131 -8.71 3.29 -10.79
CA ASN A 131 -7.30 3.39 -10.41
C ASN A 131 -7.09 2.61 -9.11
N ARG A 132 -6.95 1.32 -9.20
CA ARG A 132 -6.96 0.39 -8.08
C ARG A 132 -5.86 -0.65 -8.18
N PRO A 133 -5.39 -1.21 -7.05
CA PRO A 133 -4.59 -2.42 -7.08
C PRO A 133 -5.36 -3.58 -7.75
N LEU A 134 -4.63 -4.57 -8.20
CA LEU A 134 -5.23 -5.84 -8.62
C LEU A 134 -6.01 -6.44 -7.44
N LYS A 135 -7.12 -7.11 -7.76
CA LYS A 135 -7.72 -8.05 -6.82
C LYS A 135 -6.80 -9.26 -6.69
N PHE A 136 -6.91 -10.00 -5.59
CA PHE A 136 -6.04 -11.14 -5.34
C PHE A 136 -6.16 -12.20 -6.46
N GLU A 137 -7.37 -12.48 -6.90
CA GLU A 137 -7.65 -13.43 -7.98
C GLU A 137 -7.08 -12.96 -9.34
N GLU A 138 -7.12 -11.64 -9.60
CA GLU A 138 -6.50 -11.06 -10.79
C GLU A 138 -4.98 -11.22 -10.76
N TRP A 139 -4.37 -11.00 -9.60
CA TRP A 139 -2.95 -11.23 -9.40
C TRP A 139 -2.57 -12.70 -9.57
N GLU A 140 -3.36 -13.62 -9.02
CA GLU A 140 -3.11 -15.06 -9.20
C GLU A 140 -3.15 -15.49 -10.68
N MET A 141 -4.04 -14.89 -11.47
CA MET A 141 -4.16 -15.19 -12.90
C MET A 141 -3.05 -14.56 -13.75
N LEU A 142 -2.61 -13.34 -13.39
CA LEU A 142 -1.65 -12.58 -14.18
C LEU A 142 -0.21 -12.93 -13.84
N ALA A 143 0.08 -13.28 -12.58
CA ALA A 143 1.42 -13.61 -12.14
C ALA A 143 1.86 -14.92 -12.80
N PRO A 144 2.96 -14.91 -13.58
CA PRO A 144 3.45 -16.10 -14.25
C PRO A 144 4.04 -17.12 -13.24
N GLN A 145 5.04 -17.86 -13.62
CA GLN A 145 5.72 -18.82 -12.72
C GLN A 145 6.22 -18.13 -11.44
N ARG A 146 5.91 -18.68 -10.28
CA ARG A 146 6.19 -18.06 -8.98
C ARG A 146 7.10 -18.94 -8.13
N ILE A 147 8.05 -18.28 -7.46
CA ILE A 147 8.89 -18.87 -6.42
C ILE A 147 8.65 -18.08 -5.13
N TYR A 148 8.11 -18.76 -4.14
CA TYR A 148 7.88 -18.21 -2.81
C TYR A 148 9.11 -18.45 -1.95
N VAL A 149 9.63 -17.37 -1.34
CA VAL A 149 10.78 -17.43 -0.43
C VAL A 149 10.31 -17.02 0.96
N SER A 150 10.51 -17.89 1.94
CA SER A 150 10.10 -17.62 3.32
C SER A 150 10.83 -18.56 4.29
N ALA A 151 11.24 -18.04 5.44
CA ALA A 151 11.70 -18.86 6.54
C ALA A 151 10.55 -19.54 7.30
N THR A 152 9.34 -19.01 7.20
CA THR A 152 8.12 -19.48 7.88
C THR A 152 6.94 -19.48 6.91
N PRO A 153 6.91 -20.41 5.92
CA PRO A 153 5.83 -20.44 4.95
C PRO A 153 4.46 -20.57 5.62
N SER A 154 3.47 -19.88 5.06
CA SER A 154 2.09 -19.88 5.56
C SER A 154 1.25 -20.99 4.91
N LYS A 155 -0.01 -21.06 5.29
CA LYS A 155 -0.96 -22.01 4.72
C LYS A 155 -1.10 -21.87 3.20
N TYR A 156 -1.06 -20.62 2.70
CA TYR A 156 -1.20 -20.34 1.27
C TYR A 156 -0.07 -20.99 0.44
N GLU A 157 1.18 -20.77 0.82
CA GLU A 157 2.34 -21.37 0.13
C GLU A 157 2.27 -22.90 0.17
N ASN A 158 1.93 -23.47 1.34
CA ASN A 158 1.82 -24.91 1.52
C ASN A 158 0.72 -25.54 0.65
N GLU A 159 -0.37 -24.82 0.36
CA GLU A 159 -1.46 -25.28 -0.51
C GLU A 159 -1.15 -25.10 -2.00
N LYS A 160 -0.31 -24.13 -2.37
CA LYS A 160 -0.03 -23.75 -3.77
C LYS A 160 1.29 -24.28 -4.31
N GLN A 161 2.15 -24.86 -3.47
CA GLN A 161 3.45 -25.36 -3.89
C GLN A 161 3.33 -26.68 -4.67
N ASP A 162 4.07 -26.77 -5.76
CA ASP A 162 4.31 -28.04 -6.46
C ASP A 162 5.56 -28.72 -5.90
N ASN A 163 6.57 -27.94 -5.48
CA ASN A 163 7.83 -28.41 -4.94
C ASN A 163 8.24 -27.54 -3.74
N LEU A 164 8.78 -28.19 -2.71
CA LEU A 164 9.41 -27.53 -1.55
C LEU A 164 10.91 -27.80 -1.57
N VAL A 165 11.69 -26.74 -1.46
CA VAL A 165 13.16 -26.82 -1.31
C VAL A 165 13.56 -26.11 -0.03
N GLU A 166 14.25 -26.81 0.87
CA GLU A 166 14.77 -26.26 2.10
C GLU A 166 16.25 -25.89 1.94
N LEU A 167 16.58 -24.63 2.27
CA LEU A 167 17.96 -24.15 2.31
C LEU A 167 18.39 -23.96 3.76
N LEU A 168 19.04 -24.97 4.35
CA LEU A 168 19.45 -24.98 5.76
C LEU A 168 20.94 -24.63 5.91
N VAL A 169 21.34 -23.46 5.40
CA VAL A 169 22.74 -23.02 5.46
C VAL A 169 22.88 -21.82 6.39
N ARG A 170 23.68 -21.96 7.44
CA ARG A 170 24.09 -20.86 8.33
C ARG A 170 25.61 -20.63 8.21
N PRO A 171 26.05 -19.81 7.25
CA PRO A 171 27.47 -19.62 6.99
C PRO A 171 28.21 -18.83 8.08
N THR A 172 27.48 -18.14 8.96
CA THR A 172 28.07 -17.23 9.97
C THR A 172 28.65 -17.94 11.16
N GLY A 173 28.32 -19.20 11.43
CA GLY A 173 28.73 -19.92 12.63
C GLY A 173 28.19 -19.33 13.95
N LEU A 174 27.32 -18.31 13.88
CA LEU A 174 26.67 -17.72 15.05
C LEU A 174 25.47 -18.57 15.48
N THR A 175 25.40 -18.84 16.77
CA THR A 175 24.21 -19.48 17.36
C THR A 175 23.08 -18.48 17.52
N ASP A 176 21.84 -18.98 17.59
CA ASP A 176 20.71 -18.14 17.98
C ASP A 176 20.91 -17.59 19.39
N PRO A 177 20.41 -16.37 19.67
CA PRO A 177 20.47 -15.82 21.01
C PRO A 177 19.65 -16.69 21.97
N GLU A 178 20.07 -16.73 23.23
CA GLU A 178 19.30 -17.34 24.30
C GLU A 178 17.97 -16.57 24.47
N VAL A 179 16.87 -17.29 24.57
CA VAL A 179 15.52 -16.70 24.69
C VAL A 179 14.92 -17.05 26.03
N GLU A 180 14.57 -16.03 26.80
CA GLU A 180 13.86 -16.18 28.08
C GLU A 180 12.42 -15.64 27.93
N ILE A 181 11.44 -16.41 28.40
CA ILE A 181 10.02 -16.00 28.41
C ILE A 181 9.63 -15.61 29.82
N ARG A 182 9.16 -14.36 29.98
CA ARG A 182 8.74 -13.81 31.28
C ARG A 182 7.26 -13.41 31.27
N PRO A 183 6.60 -13.32 32.45
CA PRO A 183 5.20 -12.89 32.54
C PRO A 183 4.99 -11.46 32.02
N ALA A 184 3.91 -11.26 31.24
CA ALA A 184 3.57 -9.93 30.72
C ALA A 184 3.06 -8.94 31.77
N SER A 185 2.65 -9.41 32.96
CA SER A 185 2.11 -8.57 34.03
C SER A 185 3.12 -7.61 34.64
N THR A 186 4.42 -7.95 34.60
CA THR A 186 5.53 -7.16 35.13
C THR A 186 6.51 -6.68 34.07
N GLN A 187 6.13 -6.79 32.79
CA GLN A 187 7.04 -6.58 31.67
C GLN A 187 7.73 -5.22 31.67
N ILE A 188 7.07 -4.15 32.14
CA ILE A 188 7.64 -2.80 32.12
C ILE A 188 8.73 -2.67 33.20
N ASP A 189 8.49 -3.18 34.41
CA ASP A 189 9.47 -3.18 35.47
C ASP A 189 10.66 -4.06 35.14
N ASP A 190 10.42 -5.21 34.51
CA ASP A 190 11.47 -6.11 34.03
C ASP A 190 12.34 -5.43 32.94
N VAL A 191 11.72 -4.73 31.98
CA VAL A 191 12.46 -3.99 30.95
C VAL A 191 13.33 -2.89 31.57
N ILE A 192 12.81 -2.14 32.58
CA ILE A 192 13.61 -1.13 33.29
C ILE A 192 14.79 -1.76 34.00
N GLY A 193 14.58 -2.87 34.69
CA GLY A 193 15.64 -3.61 35.36
C GLY A 193 16.75 -4.04 34.41
N GLU A 194 16.37 -4.72 33.32
CA GLU A 194 17.31 -5.16 32.28
C GLU A 194 18.04 -4.00 31.59
N CYS A 195 17.33 -2.89 31.30
CA CYS A 195 17.96 -1.71 30.74
C CYS A 195 19.03 -1.13 31.67
N ASN A 196 18.77 -1.03 32.97
CA ASN A 196 19.73 -0.52 33.94
C ASN A 196 20.97 -1.42 34.06
N GLU A 197 20.78 -2.73 34.08
CA GLU A 197 21.90 -3.69 34.11
C GLU A 197 22.77 -3.56 32.85
N ARG A 198 22.16 -3.52 31.65
CA ARG A 198 22.91 -3.39 30.39
C ARG A 198 23.60 -2.05 30.26
N VAL A 199 22.98 -0.96 30.69
CA VAL A 199 23.60 0.38 30.72
C VAL A 199 24.81 0.40 31.64
N ALA A 200 24.75 -0.25 32.82
CA ALA A 200 25.90 -0.38 33.72
C ALA A 200 27.09 -1.12 33.06
N MET A 201 26.78 -2.07 32.18
CA MET A 201 27.79 -2.81 31.38
C MET A 201 28.20 -2.06 30.08
N LYS A 202 27.67 -0.84 29.83
CA LYS A 202 27.86 -0.04 28.60
C LYS A 202 27.33 -0.71 27.34
N GLU A 203 26.32 -1.53 27.49
CA GLU A 203 25.60 -2.19 26.40
C GLU A 203 24.36 -1.40 25.97
N ARG A 204 23.73 -1.84 24.88
CA ARG A 204 22.49 -1.26 24.36
C ARG A 204 21.39 -2.31 24.35
N VAL A 205 20.15 -1.85 24.55
CA VAL A 205 18.95 -2.68 24.52
C VAL A 205 18.09 -2.28 23.34
N LEU A 206 17.60 -3.26 22.58
CA LEU A 206 16.59 -3.07 21.56
C LEU A 206 15.25 -3.59 22.10
N VAL A 207 14.28 -2.72 22.21
CA VAL A 207 12.92 -3.07 22.68
C VAL A 207 11.95 -2.99 21.50
N THR A 208 11.22 -4.07 21.25
CA THR A 208 10.20 -4.14 20.19
C THR A 208 8.81 -4.07 20.81
N THR A 209 7.94 -3.24 20.26
CA THR A 209 6.55 -3.07 20.68
C THR A 209 5.57 -3.43 19.57
N LEU A 210 4.30 -3.69 19.90
CA LEU A 210 3.27 -4.06 18.93
C LEU A 210 2.80 -2.89 18.06
N THR A 211 2.90 -1.64 18.54
CA THR A 211 2.42 -0.46 17.82
C THR A 211 3.39 0.71 17.97
N LYS A 212 3.38 1.64 17.00
CA LYS A 212 4.17 2.88 17.07
C LYS A 212 3.84 3.71 18.29
N ARG A 213 2.56 3.87 18.60
CA ARG A 213 2.10 4.61 19.79
C ARG A 213 2.67 4.01 21.08
N MET A 214 2.66 2.68 21.21
CA MET A 214 3.26 2.01 22.36
C MET A 214 4.77 2.24 22.44
N ALA A 215 5.47 2.36 21.30
CA ALA A 215 6.89 2.71 21.27
C ALA A 215 7.13 4.14 21.75
N GLU A 216 6.28 5.09 21.34
CA GLU A 216 6.31 6.49 21.79
C GLU A 216 6.10 6.58 23.30
N ASP A 217 4.96 6.04 23.78
CA ASP A 217 4.59 6.04 25.19
C ASP A 217 5.68 5.38 26.08
N LEU A 218 6.26 4.24 25.62
CA LEU A 218 7.33 3.56 26.35
C LEU A 218 8.64 4.36 26.34
N THR A 219 8.97 5.02 25.25
CA THR A 219 10.17 5.87 25.17
C THR A 219 10.09 7.03 26.16
N ASP A 220 8.95 7.70 26.23
CA ASP A 220 8.74 8.81 27.18
C ASP A 220 8.86 8.30 28.62
N TYR A 221 8.23 7.16 28.93
CA TYR A 221 8.29 6.55 30.26
C TYR A 221 9.74 6.14 30.66
N LEU A 222 10.52 5.56 29.74
CA LEU A 222 11.92 5.21 29.99
C LEU A 222 12.78 6.46 30.25
N ASN A 223 12.57 7.53 29.49
CA ASN A 223 13.27 8.82 29.69
C ASN A 223 12.92 9.46 31.05
N GLU A 224 11.67 9.41 31.47
CA GLU A 224 11.23 9.87 32.80
C GLU A 224 11.91 9.07 33.93
N ASN A 225 12.23 7.79 33.68
CA ASN A 225 12.97 6.92 34.61
C ASN A 225 14.49 6.99 34.43
N ASN A 226 15.03 8.03 33.80
CA ASN A 226 16.45 8.28 33.57
C ASN A 226 17.16 7.26 32.68
N ILE A 227 16.42 6.51 31.86
CA ILE A 227 16.97 5.63 30.84
C ILE A 227 16.88 6.33 29.49
N SER A 228 18.01 6.71 28.91
CA SER A 228 18.03 7.39 27.60
C SER A 228 17.54 6.46 26.51
N ALA A 229 16.32 6.69 25.99
CA ALA A 229 15.68 5.90 24.95
C ALA A 229 15.33 6.75 23.74
N ARG A 230 15.24 6.11 22.55
CA ARG A 230 14.76 6.69 21.28
C ARG A 230 13.97 5.63 20.52
N TYR A 231 12.93 6.06 19.81
CA TYR A 231 12.16 5.22 18.89
C TYR A 231 12.34 5.67 17.44
#